data_f118c1d0757c493950fb3eafa11a8d66
#
_entry.id   f118c1d0757c493950fb3eafa11a8d66
#
_cell.length_a   1.000
_cell.length_b   1.000
_cell.length_c   1.000
_cell.angle_alpha   90.00
_cell.angle_beta   90.00
_cell.angle_gamma   90.00
#
_symmetry.space_group_name_H-M   'P 1'
#
loop_
_entity.id
_entity.type
_entity.pdbx_description
1 polymer ?
#
loop_
_entity_poly.entity_id
_entity_poly.type
_entity_poly.pdbx_seq_one_letter_code
_entity_poly.pdbx_strand_id
1 'polypeptide(L)'
;MRREWHKYIVFSAVSALMLMSCNDNEITEGVSRGQDSNVISLSGEIDQVAVTRVNDNGFCDGDIMGVYIVDYNGNTPGTLATKGNRGTNVPHTFDEAAYKWNSAYDIYWKDDRTHVDIYGYYPYGTPADVNEYAFEVQKDQTKNNGDEMGSYEASDFLWGKAADVAPTEKVIRLPLRHKMSNARITLK
;
A
#
# COMPACT_ATOMS: atom_id res chain seq x y z
N MET A 1 -36.20 -14.12 80.76
CA MET A 1 -37.27 -13.53 79.94
C MET A 1 -36.58 -12.84 78.76
N ARG A 2 -36.51 -13.53 77.62
CA ARG A 2 -37.35 -13.36 76.43
C ARG A 2 -37.18 -11.99 75.79
N ARG A 3 -36.92 -11.75 74.55
CA ARG A 3 -37.53 -12.27 73.32
C ARG A 3 -36.80 -11.72 72.11
N GLU A 4 -36.60 -12.57 71.13
CA GLU A 4 -37.08 -12.37 69.76
C GLU A 4 -36.79 -11.00 69.08
N TRP A 5 -35.63 -10.87 68.51
CA TRP A 5 -35.38 -9.76 67.56
C TRP A 5 -34.57 -10.18 66.33
N HIS A 6 -34.78 -11.41 65.89
CA HIS A 6 -33.98 -11.95 64.75
C HIS A 6 -34.73 -12.05 63.42
N LYS A 7 -35.83 -11.32 63.26
CA LYS A 7 -36.69 -11.54 62.07
C LYS A 7 -36.70 -10.43 61.01
N TYR A 8 -35.98 -9.35 61.15
CA TYR A 8 -36.08 -8.20 60.22
C TYR A 8 -34.79 -7.76 59.55
N ILE A 9 -33.70 -8.51 59.69
CA ILE A 9 -32.42 -8.13 59.09
C ILE A 9 -32.15 -8.89 57.75
N VAL A 10 -32.98 -9.83 57.34
CA VAL A 10 -32.70 -10.70 56.20
C VAL A 10 -33.29 -10.16 54.86
N PHE A 11 -34.09 -9.09 54.91
CA PHE A 11 -34.78 -8.62 53.70
C PHE A 11 -34.17 -7.37 53.02
N SER A 12 -33.09 -6.80 53.57
CA SER A 12 -32.49 -5.61 52.99
C SER A 12 -31.21 -5.88 52.17
N ALA A 13 -30.75 -7.13 52.07
CA ALA A 13 -29.46 -7.46 51.43
C ALA A 13 -29.61 -8.03 49.99
N VAL A 14 -30.84 -8.23 49.51
CA VAL A 14 -31.05 -8.86 48.15
C VAL A 14 -31.35 -7.85 47.06
N SER A 15 -31.59 -6.59 47.38
CA SER A 15 -32.00 -5.58 46.39
C SER A 15 -30.86 -4.73 45.82
N ALA A 16 -29.60 -4.99 46.21
CA ALA A 16 -28.44 -4.20 45.77
C ALA A 16 -27.51 -4.92 44.77
N LEU A 17 -27.91 -6.11 44.26
CA LEU A 17 -27.01 -6.91 43.40
C LEU A 17 -27.48 -7.01 41.94
N MET A 18 -28.35 -6.15 41.48
CA MET A 18 -28.87 -6.21 40.11
C MET A 18 -28.53 -5.02 39.22
N LEU A 19 -27.54 -4.20 39.57
CA LEU A 19 -27.15 -3.05 38.74
C LEU A 19 -25.64 -2.94 38.46
N MET A 20 -24.94 -4.06 38.40
CA MET A 20 -23.56 -4.07 37.85
C MET A 20 -23.43 -5.15 36.78
N SER A 21 -24.22 -4.98 35.73
CA SER A 21 -23.89 -5.55 34.43
C SER A 21 -23.54 -4.40 33.48
N CYS A 22 -22.56 -3.60 33.85
CA CYS A 22 -21.75 -2.94 32.86
C CYS A 22 -20.77 -3.99 32.38
N ASN A 23 -21.09 -4.56 31.28
CA ASN A 23 -20.16 -5.35 30.48
C ASN A 23 -19.21 -4.36 29.82
N ASP A 24 -18.26 -3.83 30.59
CA ASP A 24 -17.07 -3.19 30.02
C ASP A 24 -16.18 -4.32 29.48
N ASN A 25 -16.59 -4.88 28.35
CA ASN A 25 -15.63 -5.35 27.41
C ASN A 25 -14.89 -4.09 26.92
N GLU A 26 -13.92 -3.62 27.69
CA GLU A 26 -12.76 -2.98 27.11
C GLU A 26 -12.07 -4.06 26.25
N ILE A 27 -12.60 -4.21 25.03
CA ILE A 27 -11.76 -4.57 23.92
C ILE A 27 -10.74 -3.45 23.88
N THR A 28 -9.55 -3.70 24.38
CA THR A 28 -8.34 -3.03 23.91
C THR A 28 -8.25 -3.38 22.42
N GLU A 29 -9.11 -2.73 21.64
CA GLU A 29 -8.86 -2.55 20.23
C GLU A 29 -7.49 -1.88 20.18
N GLY A 30 -6.49 -2.70 19.80
CA GLY A 30 -5.26 -2.14 19.32
C GLY A 30 -5.70 -1.03 18.38
N VAL A 31 -5.21 0.16 18.64
CA VAL A 31 -5.45 1.33 17.81
C VAL A 31 -4.97 0.95 16.41
N SER A 32 -5.84 0.29 15.64
CA SER A 32 -5.83 0.43 14.20
C SER A 32 -5.92 1.93 14.02
N ARG A 33 -4.83 2.59 13.67
CA ARG A 33 -4.89 3.91 13.06
C ARG A 33 -5.92 3.76 11.99
N GLY A 34 -7.11 4.29 12.21
CA GLY A 34 -8.19 4.30 11.24
C GLY A 34 -7.54 4.84 9.98
N GLN A 35 -7.52 4.03 8.94
CA GLN A 35 -6.97 4.44 7.65
C GLN A 35 -7.74 5.71 7.33
N ASP A 36 -7.02 6.84 7.34
CA ASP A 36 -7.64 8.15 7.14
C ASP A 36 -8.31 8.05 5.77
N SER A 37 -9.62 8.19 5.69
CA SER A 37 -10.39 7.94 4.47
C SER A 37 -9.99 8.84 3.31
N ASN A 38 -9.09 9.79 3.58
CA ASN A 38 -8.56 10.77 2.64
C ASN A 38 -7.13 10.45 2.16
N VAL A 39 -6.55 9.30 2.53
CA VAL A 39 -5.23 8.87 2.09
C VAL A 39 -5.34 8.02 0.82
N ILE A 40 -4.47 8.29 -0.16
CA ILE A 40 -4.35 7.50 -1.39
C ILE A 40 -3.60 6.20 -1.07
N SER A 41 -4.26 5.05 -1.26
CA SER A 41 -3.71 3.73 -0.96
C SER A 41 -3.59 2.89 -2.22
N LEU A 42 -2.45 2.20 -2.39
CA LEU A 42 -2.17 1.36 -3.55
C LEU A 42 -2.15 -0.13 -3.17
N SER A 43 -2.76 -0.98 -3.99
CA SER A 43 -2.62 -2.44 -3.90
C SER A 43 -1.46 -2.94 -4.78
N GLY A 44 -0.89 -4.09 -4.41
CA GLY A 44 0.18 -4.72 -5.17
C GLY A 44 -0.37 -5.65 -6.24
N GLU A 45 -0.37 -5.24 -7.50
CA GLU A 45 -0.66 -6.15 -8.62
C GLU A 45 0.29 -5.89 -9.78
N ILE A 46 0.79 -6.99 -10.38
CA ILE A 46 1.41 -6.96 -11.70
C ILE A 46 0.34 -7.39 -12.68
N ASP A 47 0.07 -6.57 -13.70
CA ASP A 47 -0.86 -6.94 -14.76
C ASP A 47 -0.22 -8.04 -15.61
N GLN A 48 -0.70 -9.26 -15.41
CA GLN A 48 -0.15 -10.46 -16.02
C GLN A 48 -0.41 -10.49 -17.53
N VAL A 49 0.57 -10.04 -18.30
CA VAL A 49 0.77 -10.55 -19.64
C VAL A 49 2.23 -10.99 -19.77
N ALA A 50 2.43 -12.31 -19.72
CA ALA A 50 3.70 -13.03 -19.81
C ALA A 50 4.59 -12.99 -18.56
N VAL A 51 4.77 -14.16 -17.98
CA VAL A 51 5.68 -14.53 -16.90
C VAL A 51 7.11 -14.18 -17.29
N THR A 52 7.58 -13.03 -16.86
CA THR A 52 9.01 -12.71 -16.75
C THR A 52 9.22 -11.92 -15.45
N ARG A 53 9.66 -12.50 -14.54
CA ARG A 53 10.17 -12.55 -13.20
C ARG A 53 10.61 -11.22 -12.57
N VAL A 54 9.82 -10.63 -11.69
CA VAL A 54 10.35 -10.21 -10.39
C VAL A 54 10.70 -11.52 -9.65
N ASN A 55 10.18 -12.30 -9.07
CA ASN A 55 10.37 -13.75 -9.02
C ASN A 55 9.14 -14.45 -9.63
N ASP A 56 9.11 -15.75 -9.73
CA ASP A 56 7.97 -16.51 -10.28
C ASP A 56 6.64 -16.24 -9.55
N ASN A 57 6.65 -15.47 -8.44
CA ASN A 57 5.53 -15.21 -7.54
C ASN A 57 5.08 -13.74 -7.44
N GLY A 58 5.78 -12.78 -8.05
CA GLY A 58 5.47 -11.35 -7.97
C GLY A 58 6.49 -10.53 -7.17
N PHE A 59 6.04 -9.49 -6.47
CA PHE A 59 6.89 -8.67 -5.61
C PHE A 59 7.23 -9.39 -4.30
N CYS A 60 8.44 -9.11 -3.78
CA CYS A 60 8.91 -9.60 -2.50
C CYS A 60 8.73 -8.54 -1.41
N ASP A 61 8.69 -8.98 -0.15
CA ASP A 61 8.66 -8.07 0.99
C ASP A 61 9.86 -7.12 0.97
N GLY A 62 9.59 -5.83 1.13
CA GLY A 62 10.62 -4.80 1.07
C GLY A 62 10.96 -4.27 -0.34
N ASP A 63 10.40 -4.82 -1.41
CA ASP A 63 10.53 -4.23 -2.75
C ASP A 63 10.06 -2.78 -2.76
N ILE A 64 10.77 -1.91 -3.50
CA ILE A 64 10.44 -0.48 -3.53
C ILE A 64 10.13 -0.04 -4.96
N MET A 65 8.97 0.60 -5.16
CA MET A 65 8.62 1.29 -6.39
C MET A 65 8.57 2.80 -6.21
N GLY A 66 8.78 3.54 -7.30
CA GLY A 66 8.59 4.99 -7.36
C GLY A 66 7.20 5.35 -7.87
N VAL A 67 6.50 6.26 -7.17
CA VAL A 67 5.14 6.67 -7.53
C VAL A 67 5.07 8.17 -7.77
N TYR A 68 4.38 8.53 -8.85
CA TYR A 68 3.97 9.91 -9.14
C TYR A 68 2.44 10.00 -9.14
N ILE A 69 1.92 11.09 -8.58
CA ILE A 69 0.48 11.36 -8.53
C ILE A 69 0.24 12.75 -9.09
N VAL A 70 -0.58 12.82 -10.13
CA VAL A 70 -0.81 14.04 -10.92
C VAL A 70 -2.28 14.41 -10.88
N ASP A 71 -2.59 15.58 -10.36
CA ASP A 71 -3.96 16.07 -10.28
C ASP A 71 -4.53 16.41 -11.65
N TYR A 72 -5.82 16.16 -11.83
CA TYR A 72 -6.60 16.71 -12.92
C TYR A 72 -6.91 18.20 -12.71
N ASN A 73 -7.06 18.91 -13.80
CA ASN A 73 -7.63 20.27 -13.81
C ASN A 73 -9.06 20.18 -14.40
N GLY A 74 -10.05 20.11 -13.50
CA GLY A 74 -11.40 19.72 -13.88
C GLY A 74 -11.43 18.31 -14.49
N ASN A 75 -11.86 18.18 -15.74
CA ASN A 75 -11.89 16.91 -16.47
C ASN A 75 -10.64 16.66 -17.34
N THR A 76 -9.64 17.52 -17.26
CA THR A 76 -8.44 17.40 -18.08
C THR A 76 -7.30 16.80 -17.27
N PRO A 77 -6.68 15.72 -17.76
CA PRO A 77 -5.50 15.14 -17.12
C PRO A 77 -4.38 16.18 -16.94
N GLY A 78 -3.74 16.18 -15.79
CA GLY A 78 -2.52 16.95 -15.58
C GLY A 78 -1.33 16.35 -16.36
N THR A 79 -0.25 17.09 -16.43
CA THR A 79 0.98 16.65 -17.09
C THR A 79 1.93 16.08 -16.06
N LEU A 80 2.40 14.83 -16.30
CA LEU A 80 3.46 14.24 -15.49
C LEU A 80 4.74 15.07 -15.60
N ALA A 81 5.28 15.47 -14.47
CA ALA A 81 6.51 16.24 -14.38
C ALA A 81 7.51 15.58 -13.42
N THR A 82 8.78 15.87 -13.58
CA THR A 82 9.82 15.36 -12.69
C THR A 82 9.70 15.92 -11.27
N LYS A 83 9.09 17.11 -11.12
CA LYS A 83 8.85 17.78 -9.83
C LYS A 83 7.50 18.51 -9.84
N GLY A 84 6.95 18.77 -8.64
CA GLY A 84 5.77 19.60 -8.49
C GLY A 84 4.43 18.88 -8.68
N ASN A 85 4.41 17.56 -8.82
CA ASN A 85 3.18 16.80 -8.77
C ASN A 85 2.66 16.70 -7.31
N ARG A 86 1.45 16.21 -7.11
CA ARG A 86 0.92 15.91 -5.76
C ARG A 86 1.78 14.89 -5.03
N GLY A 87 2.14 13.78 -5.69
CA GLY A 87 3.19 12.86 -5.29
C GLY A 87 4.30 12.91 -6.34
N THR A 88 5.54 13.10 -5.91
CA THR A 88 6.70 13.18 -6.82
C THR A 88 7.73 12.15 -6.39
N ASN A 89 7.88 11.09 -7.19
CA ASN A 89 8.81 9.99 -6.94
C ASN A 89 8.77 9.47 -5.51
N VAL A 90 7.56 9.24 -5.01
CA VAL A 90 7.35 8.80 -3.64
C VAL A 90 7.67 7.31 -3.52
N PRO A 91 8.63 6.92 -2.65
CA PRO A 91 8.91 5.51 -2.43
C PRO A 91 7.70 4.81 -1.82
N HIS A 92 7.33 3.68 -2.40
CA HIS A 92 6.34 2.76 -1.84
C HIS A 92 7.02 1.40 -1.64
N THR A 93 6.97 0.89 -0.42
CA THR A 93 7.54 -0.40 -0.05
C THR A 93 6.45 -1.46 -0.04
N PHE A 94 6.71 -2.60 -0.67
CA PHE A 94 5.78 -3.72 -0.69
C PHE A 94 5.77 -4.44 0.66
N ASP A 95 4.58 -4.72 1.15
CA ASP A 95 4.31 -5.53 2.33
C ASP A 95 3.62 -6.80 1.84
N GLU A 96 4.37 -7.90 1.81
CA GLU A 96 3.89 -9.18 1.31
C GLU A 96 2.77 -9.76 2.18
N ALA A 97 2.85 -9.56 3.50
CA ALA A 97 1.85 -10.08 4.44
C ALA A 97 0.48 -9.40 4.27
N ALA A 98 0.48 -8.10 4.01
CA ALA A 98 -0.74 -7.32 3.77
C ALA A 98 -1.10 -7.22 2.27
N TYR A 99 -0.22 -7.67 1.38
CA TYR A 99 -0.31 -7.57 -0.07
C TYR A 99 -0.63 -6.16 -0.57
N LYS A 100 0.12 -5.20 -0.06
CA LYS A 100 -0.07 -3.77 -0.36
C LYS A 100 1.24 -3.01 -0.43
N TRP A 101 1.17 -1.81 -1.02
CA TRP A 101 2.25 -0.86 -1.07
C TRP A 101 2.11 0.18 0.04
N ASN A 102 3.10 0.26 0.93
CA ASN A 102 3.15 1.25 1.98
C ASN A 102 3.94 2.48 1.49
N SER A 103 3.28 3.61 1.40
CA SER A 103 3.91 4.89 1.06
C SER A 103 4.89 5.32 2.15
N ALA A 104 6.02 5.94 1.78
CA ALA A 104 6.97 6.51 2.72
C ALA A 104 6.35 7.61 3.62
N TYR A 105 5.29 8.26 3.15
CA TYR A 105 4.47 9.22 3.90
C TYR A 105 3.05 9.27 3.32
N ASP A 106 2.08 9.70 4.12
CA ASP A 106 0.69 9.78 3.69
C ASP A 106 0.50 10.83 2.59
N ILE A 107 -0.12 10.42 1.49
CA ILE A 107 -0.47 11.30 0.38
C ILE A 107 -1.98 11.45 0.38
N TYR A 108 -2.44 12.67 0.62
CA TYR A 108 -3.86 12.96 0.75
C TYR A 108 -4.47 13.38 -0.58
N TRP A 109 -5.73 13.00 -0.79
CA TRP A 109 -6.56 13.58 -1.83
C TRP A 109 -6.65 15.09 -1.64
N LYS A 110 -6.70 15.83 -2.74
CA LYS A 110 -6.83 17.28 -2.70
C LYS A 110 -8.16 17.75 -2.12
N ASP A 111 -9.20 17.08 -2.57
CA ASP A 111 -10.60 17.31 -2.22
C ASP A 111 -11.41 16.05 -2.62
N ASP A 112 -12.74 16.12 -2.51
CA ASP A 112 -13.68 15.04 -2.84
C ASP A 112 -14.04 14.90 -4.33
N ARG A 113 -13.39 15.68 -5.21
CA ARG A 113 -13.74 15.78 -6.64
C ARG A 113 -12.55 15.70 -7.59
N THR A 114 -11.37 16.11 -7.13
CA THR A 114 -10.20 16.14 -8.01
C THR A 114 -9.70 14.73 -8.25
N HIS A 115 -9.84 14.27 -9.50
CA HIS A 115 -9.27 13.01 -9.96
C HIS A 115 -7.76 13.12 -10.09
N VAL A 116 -7.10 11.98 -10.13
CA VAL A 116 -5.66 11.88 -10.32
C VAL A 116 -5.29 10.82 -11.37
N ASP A 117 -4.17 11.03 -12.03
CA ASP A 117 -3.40 9.99 -12.69
C ASP A 117 -2.31 9.52 -11.74
N ILE A 118 -2.15 8.21 -11.57
CA ILE A 118 -1.11 7.61 -10.75
C ILE A 118 -0.18 6.82 -11.67
N TYR A 119 1.10 7.15 -11.62
CA TYR A 119 2.15 6.46 -12.37
C TYR A 119 3.07 5.74 -11.39
N GLY A 120 3.45 4.51 -11.72
CA GLY A 120 4.40 3.75 -10.93
C GLY A 120 5.48 3.12 -11.79
N TYR A 121 6.65 2.92 -11.22
CA TYR A 121 7.74 2.20 -11.84
C TYR A 121 8.56 1.42 -10.80
N TYR A 122 9.15 0.34 -11.24
CA TYR A 122 9.98 -0.54 -10.44
C TYR A 122 11.20 -1.00 -11.26
N PRO A 123 12.37 -1.18 -10.64
CA PRO A 123 12.70 -0.85 -9.26
C PRO A 123 12.80 0.66 -9.02
N TYR A 124 12.70 1.07 -7.75
CA TYR A 124 12.84 2.48 -7.35
C TYR A 124 14.19 3.06 -7.73
N GLY A 125 14.18 4.29 -8.20
CA GLY A 125 15.38 5.06 -8.53
C GLY A 125 15.11 6.55 -8.48
N THR A 126 16.03 7.34 -8.98
CA THR A 126 15.94 8.80 -9.00
C THR A 126 16.10 9.34 -10.42
N PRO A 127 15.07 9.26 -11.28
CA PRO A 127 15.16 9.75 -12.65
C PRO A 127 15.44 11.25 -12.68
N ALA A 128 16.41 11.67 -13.50
CA ALA A 128 16.69 13.08 -13.73
C ALA A 128 15.51 13.74 -14.49
N ASP A 129 14.90 13.00 -15.41
CA ASP A 129 13.64 13.32 -16.08
C ASP A 129 12.73 12.09 -16.08
N VAL A 130 11.52 12.23 -15.56
CA VAL A 130 10.54 11.14 -15.51
C VAL A 130 10.05 10.72 -16.90
N ASN A 131 10.09 11.63 -17.87
CA ASN A 131 9.66 11.35 -19.26
C ASN A 131 10.76 10.71 -20.09
N GLU A 132 12.02 10.78 -19.62
CA GLU A 132 13.21 10.22 -20.28
C GLU A 132 14.07 9.44 -19.29
N TYR A 133 13.46 8.46 -18.59
CA TYR A 133 14.17 7.67 -17.60
C TYR A 133 15.13 6.68 -18.26
N ALA A 134 16.43 6.98 -18.20
CA ALA A 134 17.48 6.10 -18.65
C ALA A 134 17.67 4.95 -17.65
N PHE A 135 17.03 3.82 -17.89
CA PHE A 135 17.17 2.60 -17.09
C PHE A 135 18.33 1.75 -17.66
N GLU A 136 19.27 1.38 -16.81
CA GLU A 136 20.39 0.53 -17.19
C GLU A 136 20.27 -0.87 -16.58
N VAL A 137 20.32 -1.90 -17.42
CA VAL A 137 20.42 -3.30 -16.99
C VAL A 137 21.78 -3.57 -16.37
N GLN A 138 21.80 -4.40 -15.33
CA GLN A 138 23.04 -4.84 -14.68
C GLN A 138 23.89 -5.64 -15.66
N LYS A 139 25.19 -5.32 -15.73
CA LYS A 139 26.14 -5.99 -16.64
C LYS A 139 26.35 -7.46 -16.30
N ASP A 140 26.36 -7.79 -15.02
CA ASP A 140 26.48 -9.14 -14.51
C ASP A 140 25.12 -9.55 -13.89
N GLN A 141 24.37 -10.36 -14.61
CA GLN A 141 23.06 -10.85 -14.20
C GLN A 141 23.09 -12.21 -13.50
N THR A 142 24.30 -12.70 -13.18
CA THR A 142 24.46 -13.98 -12.46
C THR A 142 24.44 -13.84 -10.95
N LYS A 143 24.52 -12.61 -10.45
CA LYS A 143 24.53 -12.35 -9.01
C LYS A 143 23.15 -12.53 -8.44
N ASN A 144 23.07 -13.44 -7.46
CA ASN A 144 21.94 -13.59 -6.58
C ASN A 144 22.43 -13.34 -5.15
N ASN A 145 21.87 -12.35 -4.48
CA ASN A 145 22.32 -11.91 -3.16
C ASN A 145 21.51 -12.54 -2.01
N GLY A 146 20.94 -13.71 -2.23
CA GLY A 146 20.11 -14.38 -1.22
C GLY A 146 18.71 -13.74 -1.10
N ASP A 147 18.45 -13.12 0.05
CA ASP A 147 17.16 -12.47 0.32
C ASP A 147 17.07 -11.05 -0.27
N GLU A 148 18.16 -10.51 -0.79
CA GLU A 148 18.16 -9.22 -1.48
C GLU A 148 17.87 -9.39 -2.98
N MET A 149 17.37 -8.31 -3.59
CA MET A 149 17.13 -8.25 -5.03
C MET A 149 18.41 -8.63 -5.80
N GLY A 150 18.34 -9.67 -6.61
CA GLY A 150 19.43 -10.10 -7.48
C GLY A 150 19.65 -9.13 -8.63
N SER A 151 20.78 -9.27 -9.30
CA SER A 151 21.10 -8.39 -10.43
C SER A 151 20.19 -8.60 -11.64
N TYR A 152 19.58 -9.77 -11.77
CA TYR A 152 18.58 -10.08 -12.80
C TYR A 152 17.27 -9.36 -12.53
N GLU A 153 16.75 -9.44 -11.30
CA GLU A 153 15.53 -8.76 -10.85
C GLU A 153 15.72 -7.24 -10.90
N ALA A 154 16.89 -6.74 -10.49
CA ALA A 154 17.24 -5.32 -10.60
C ALA A 154 17.34 -4.81 -12.06
N SER A 155 17.32 -5.72 -13.04
CA SER A 155 17.32 -5.41 -14.47
C SER A 155 15.94 -5.50 -15.11
N ASP A 156 14.90 -5.82 -14.34
CA ASP A 156 13.53 -5.92 -14.83
C ASP A 156 12.75 -4.64 -14.55
N PHE A 157 12.64 -3.81 -15.57
CA PHE A 157 11.95 -2.54 -15.45
C PHE A 157 10.45 -2.68 -15.70
N LEU A 158 9.66 -2.31 -14.68
CA LEU A 158 8.20 -2.24 -14.75
C LEU A 158 7.75 -0.78 -14.79
N TRP A 159 6.68 -0.53 -15.55
CA TRP A 159 6.00 0.76 -15.61
C TRP A 159 4.49 0.57 -15.74
N GLY A 160 3.73 1.43 -15.05
CA GLY A 160 2.28 1.40 -15.13
C GLY A 160 1.63 2.74 -14.86
N LYS A 161 0.34 2.81 -15.22
CA LYS A 161 -0.50 3.98 -15.00
C LYS A 161 -1.91 3.55 -14.62
N ALA A 162 -2.42 4.06 -13.53
CA ALA A 162 -3.86 4.11 -13.23
C ALA A 162 -4.34 5.51 -13.59
N ALA A 163 -5.26 5.60 -14.56
CA ALA A 163 -5.73 6.87 -15.08
C ALA A 163 -7.12 7.21 -14.55
N ASP A 164 -7.39 8.50 -14.38
CA ASP A 164 -8.72 9.03 -14.04
C ASP A 164 -9.28 8.46 -12.72
N VAL A 165 -8.42 8.32 -11.72
CA VAL A 165 -8.77 7.73 -10.43
C VAL A 165 -9.54 8.74 -9.59
N ALA A 166 -10.73 8.35 -9.12
CA ALA A 166 -11.60 9.19 -8.32
C ALA A 166 -11.28 9.11 -6.81
N PRO A 167 -11.51 10.18 -6.03
CA PRO A 167 -11.29 10.18 -4.58
C PRO A 167 -12.15 9.18 -3.80
N THR A 168 -13.16 8.60 -4.43
CA THR A 168 -14.03 7.57 -3.83
C THR A 168 -13.40 6.17 -3.80
N GLU A 169 -12.32 5.96 -4.53
CA GLU A 169 -11.61 4.68 -4.55
C GLU A 169 -10.77 4.49 -3.29
N LYS A 170 -11.09 3.45 -2.53
CA LYS A 170 -10.41 3.16 -1.26
C LYS A 170 -9.07 2.46 -1.45
N VAL A 171 -8.95 1.62 -2.47
CA VAL A 171 -7.73 0.88 -2.81
C VAL A 171 -7.57 0.90 -4.31
N ILE A 172 -6.47 1.47 -4.77
CA ILE A 172 -6.22 1.70 -6.18
C ILE A 172 -5.28 0.62 -6.71
N ARG A 173 -5.68 -0.02 -7.81
CA ARG A 173 -4.84 -0.97 -8.53
C ARG A 173 -3.94 -0.23 -9.51
N LEU A 174 -2.64 -0.41 -9.38
CA LEU A 174 -1.66 0.13 -10.30
C LEU A 174 -1.13 -0.98 -11.21
N PRO A 175 -1.57 -1.04 -12.49
CA PRO A 175 -1.22 -2.13 -13.40
C PRO A 175 0.21 -1.94 -13.91
N LEU A 176 1.21 -2.48 -13.23
CA LEU A 176 2.59 -2.47 -13.68
C LEU A 176 2.83 -3.51 -14.76
N ARG A 177 3.59 -3.15 -15.79
CA ARG A 177 3.94 -4.01 -16.91
C ARG A 177 5.42 -3.98 -17.19
N HIS A 178 6.01 -5.14 -17.50
CA HIS A 178 7.39 -5.23 -17.92
C HIS A 178 7.66 -4.40 -19.17
N LYS A 179 8.74 -3.66 -19.16
CA LYS A 179 9.23 -2.86 -20.29
C LYS A 179 10.48 -3.46 -20.92
N MET A 180 11.07 -4.45 -20.27
CA MET A 180 12.22 -5.18 -20.76
C MET A 180 11.78 -6.54 -21.32
N SER A 181 12.57 -7.09 -22.24
CA SER A 181 12.38 -8.45 -22.78
C SER A 181 13.64 -9.26 -22.63
N ASN A 182 13.49 -10.55 -22.31
CA ASN A 182 14.61 -11.50 -22.22
C ASN A 182 14.64 -12.36 -23.48
N ALA A 183 15.81 -12.44 -24.14
CA ALA A 183 16.05 -13.34 -25.25
C ALA A 183 17.07 -14.42 -24.85
N ARG A 184 16.63 -15.70 -24.81
CA ARG A 184 17.52 -16.84 -24.55
C ARG A 184 17.88 -17.53 -25.89
N ILE A 185 19.16 -17.55 -26.23
CA ILE A 185 19.69 -18.22 -27.42
C ILE A 185 20.44 -19.48 -26.98
N THR A 186 20.01 -20.65 -27.46
CA THR A 186 20.71 -21.91 -27.23
C THR A 186 21.43 -22.31 -28.52
N LEU A 187 22.75 -22.30 -28.49
CA LEU A 187 23.57 -22.81 -29.58
C LEU A 187 23.69 -24.33 -29.44
N LYS A 188 23.39 -25.07 -30.49
CA LYS A 188 23.55 -26.53 -30.59
C LYS A 188 24.81 -26.88 -31.36
#